data_4ac5781c962e2bcd00045cb55c4e4830
#
_entry.id   4ac5781c962e2bcd00045cb55c4e4830
#
_cell.length_a   1.000
_cell.length_b   1.000
_cell.length_c   1.000
_cell.angle_alpha   90.00
_cell.angle_beta   90.00
_cell.angle_gamma   90.00
#
_symmetry.space_group_name_H-M   'P 1'
#
loop_
_entity.id
_entity.type
_entity.pdbx_description
1 polymer ?
#
loop_
_entity_poly.entity_id
_entity_poly.type
_entity_poly.pdbx_seq_one_letter_code
_entity_poly.pdbx_strand_id
1 'polypeptide(L)' 'MKGYICFHQPSGRRVEVRADSSFAARNEGAAIMKVKPLDVYAVLAEDENGEPVVHSTSAL' A
#
# COMPACT_ATOMS: atom_id res chain seq x y z
N MET A 1 -5.68 -6.24 -11.08
CA MET A 1 -5.34 -5.25 -10.06
C MET A 1 -4.22 -5.75 -9.16
N LYS A 2 -3.36 -4.86 -8.73
CA LYS A 2 -2.27 -5.20 -7.83
C LYS A 2 -2.70 -5.03 -6.38
N GLY A 3 -2.10 -5.80 -5.49
CA GLY A 3 -2.33 -5.65 -4.07
C GLY A 3 -1.28 -4.77 -3.43
N TYR A 4 -1.71 -3.80 -2.63
CA TYR A 4 -0.82 -2.87 -1.97
C TYR A 4 -1.10 -2.85 -0.48
N ILE A 5 -0.07 -2.53 0.30
CA ILE A 5 -0.21 -2.25 1.72
C ILE A 5 0.05 -0.76 1.89
N CYS A 6 -0.92 -0.06 2.46
CA CYS A 6 -0.82 1.37 2.69
C CYS A 6 -0.52 1.61 4.16
N PHE A 7 0.48 2.42 4.43
CA PHE A 7 0.93 2.75 5.79
C PHE A 7 0.66 4.21 6.09
N HIS A 8 0.07 4.46 7.23
CA HIS A 8 -0.09 5.81 7.76
C HIS A 8 1.04 6.05 8.75
N GLN A 9 2.01 6.86 8.36
CA GLN A 9 3.22 7.07 9.16
C GLN A 9 2.97 7.58 10.58
N PRO A 10 2.15 8.62 10.77
CA PRO A 10 1.98 9.17 12.13
C PRO A 10 1.41 8.18 13.14
N SER A 11 0.52 7.30 12.72
CA SER A 11 -0.13 6.37 13.65
C SER A 11 0.43 4.94 13.60
N GLY A 12 1.19 4.63 12.56
CA GLY A 12 1.66 3.27 12.33
C GLY A 12 0.59 2.31 11.83
N ARG A 13 -0.59 2.81 11.51
CA ARG A 13 -1.67 1.98 11.00
C ARG A 13 -1.40 1.57 9.57
N ARG A 14 -1.97 0.45 9.17
CA ARG A 14 -1.83 -0.03 7.80
C ARG A 14 -3.12 -0.68 7.35
N VAL A 15 -3.31 -0.70 6.03
CA VAL A 15 -4.48 -1.33 5.41
C VAL A 15 -4.06 -1.89 4.06
N GLU A 16 -4.66 -3.01 3.68
CA GLU A 16 -4.43 -3.63 2.38
C GLU A 16 -5.50 -3.14 1.42
N VAL A 17 -5.06 -2.75 0.21
CA VAL A 17 -5.99 -2.30 -0.84
C VAL A 17 -5.57 -2.91 -2.16
N ARG A 18 -6.52 -3.02 -3.09
CA ARG A 18 -6.24 -3.41 -4.46
C ARG A 18 -6.46 -2.22 -5.36
N ALA A 19 -5.48 -1.96 -6.22
CA ALA A 19 -5.53 -0.80 -7.11
C ALA A 19 -4.63 -1.05 -8.31
N ASP A 20 -4.77 -0.20 -9.32
CA ASP A 20 -3.98 -0.31 -10.54
C ASP A 20 -2.61 0.35 -10.43
N SER A 21 -2.42 1.21 -9.45
CA SER A 21 -1.16 1.91 -9.25
C SER A 21 -0.97 2.23 -7.78
N SER A 22 0.27 2.54 -7.41
CA SER A 22 0.57 2.93 -6.04
C SER A 22 -0.12 4.25 -5.66
N PHE A 23 -0.27 5.15 -6.62
CA PHE A 23 -0.97 6.40 -6.38
C PHE A 23 -2.44 6.16 -6.03
N ALA A 24 -3.12 5.32 -6.82
CA ALA A 24 -4.50 4.97 -6.55
C ALA A 24 -4.63 4.22 -5.22
N ALA A 25 -3.69 3.33 -4.93
CA ALA A 25 -3.70 2.57 -3.68
C ALA A 25 -3.56 3.51 -2.47
N ARG A 26 -2.64 4.48 -2.56
CA ARG A 26 -2.43 5.44 -1.50
C ARG A 26 -3.70 6.22 -1.20
N ASN A 27 -4.36 6.71 -2.23
CA ASN A 27 -5.60 7.47 -2.06
C ASN A 27 -6.71 6.62 -1.47
N GLU A 28 -6.81 5.38 -1.93
CA GLU A 28 -7.80 4.44 -1.41
C GLU A 28 -7.54 4.13 0.07
N GLY A 29 -6.29 3.83 0.40
CA GLY A 29 -5.90 3.54 1.77
C GLY A 29 -6.16 4.71 2.70
N ALA A 30 -5.83 5.92 2.24
CA ALA A 30 -6.08 7.13 3.01
C ALA A 30 -7.56 7.32 3.29
N ALA A 31 -8.41 7.07 2.28
CA ALA A 31 -9.85 7.18 2.44
C ALA A 31 -10.38 6.16 3.46
N ILE A 32 -9.89 4.94 3.39
CA ILE A 32 -10.30 3.88 4.33
C ILE A 32 -9.90 4.24 5.75
N MET A 33 -8.68 4.74 5.93
CA MET A 33 -8.17 5.11 7.25
C MET A 33 -8.66 6.49 7.71
N LYS A 34 -9.29 7.25 6.81
CA LYS A 34 -9.78 8.61 7.09
C LYS A 34 -8.65 9.54 7.51
N VAL A 35 -7.57 9.48 6.75
CA VAL A 35 -6.38 10.30 6.98
C VAL A 35 -5.98 10.99 5.68
N LYS A 36 -5.01 11.89 5.77
CA LYS A 36 -4.51 12.61 4.60
C LYS A 36 -3.64 11.72 3.75
N PRO A 37 -3.82 11.70 2.42
CA PRO A 37 -2.96 10.90 1.55
C PRO A 37 -1.48 11.24 1.66
N LEU A 38 -1.15 12.48 2.00
CA LEU A 38 0.24 12.90 2.16
C LEU A 38 0.97 12.16 3.28
N ASP A 39 0.21 11.65 4.25
CA ASP A 39 0.78 10.91 5.37
C ASP A 39 0.79 9.40 5.13
N VAL A 40 0.38 8.98 3.94
CA VAL A 40 0.26 7.57 3.59
C VAL A 40 1.20 7.24 2.45
N TYR A 41 1.82 6.07 2.52
CA TYR A 41 2.55 5.54 1.38
C TYR A 41 2.10 4.10 1.12
N ALA A 42 2.18 3.72 -0.15
CA ALA A 42 1.73 2.40 -0.59
C ALA A 42 2.93 1.58 -1.03
N VAL A 43 2.95 0.32 -0.60
CA VAL A 43 3.99 -0.63 -0.97
C VAL A 43 3.34 -1.78 -1.72
N LEU A 44 3.90 -2.15 -2.87
CA LEU A 44 3.39 -3.24 -3.66
C LEU A 44 3.60 -4.56 -2.90
N ALA A 45 2.51 -5.27 -2.65
CA ALA A 45 2.55 -6.54 -1.94
C ALA A 45 2.23 -7.73 -2.84
N GLU A 46 1.37 -7.52 -3.86
CA GLU A 46 1.01 -8.57 -4.81
C GLU A 46 1.00 -7.99 -6.22
N ASP A 47 1.47 -8.76 -7.20
CA ASP A 47 1.47 -8.31 -8.59
C ASP A 47 0.08 -8.46 -9.21
N GLU A 48 -0.02 -8.22 -10.52
CA GLU A 48 -1.28 -8.28 -11.23
C GLU A 48 -1.90 -9.67 -11.26
N ASN A 49 -1.10 -10.70 -11.06
CA ASN A 49 -1.55 -12.08 -11.05
C ASN A 49 -1.88 -12.57 -9.64
N GLY A 50 -1.77 -11.70 -8.65
CA GLY A 50 -2.02 -12.06 -7.27
C GLY A 50 -0.86 -12.75 -6.58
N GLU A 51 0.31 -12.76 -7.20
CA GLU A 51 1.48 -13.38 -6.61
C GLU A 51 2.20 -12.41 -5.68
N PRO A 52 2.66 -12.87 -4.53
CA PRO A 52 3.39 -12.01 -3.60
C PRO A 52 4.64 -11.43 -4.23
N VAL A 53 4.88 -10.15 -3.94
CA VAL A 53 6.11 -9.48 -4.37
C VAL A 53 7.04 -9.42 -3.18
N VAL A 54 8.22 -10.02 -3.34
CA VAL A 54 9.22 -10.05 -2.27
C VAL A 54 10.23 -8.95 -2.54
N HIS A 55 10.41 -8.06 -1.58
CA HIS A 55 11.38 -6.97 -1.69
C HIS A 55 12.72 -7.45 -1.20
N SER A 56 13.71 -7.43 -2.08
CA SER A 56 15.04 -7.94 -1.79
C SER A 56 15.75 -7.18 -0.67
N THR A 57 15.33 -5.97 -0.41
CA THR A 57 15.93 -5.16 0.66
C THR A 57 15.82 -5.84 2.01
N SER A 58 14.83 -6.67 2.20
CA SER A 58 14.66 -7.39 3.45
C SER A 58 15.72 -8.44 3.67
N ALA A 59 16.43 -8.81 2.64
CA ALA A 59 17.46 -9.85 2.71
C ALA A 59 18.77 -9.35 3.27
N LEU A 60 18.88 -8.09 3.53
CA LEU A 60 20.11 -7.49 4.02
C LEU A 60 20.28 -7.67 5.51
#